data_21437d699d8d441652c6ebb88b9f1851
#
_entry.id   21437d699d8d441652c6ebb88b9f1851
#
_cell.length_a   1.000
_cell.length_b   1.000
_cell.length_c   1.000
_cell.angle_alpha   90.00
_cell.angle_beta   90.00
_cell.angle_gamma   90.00
#
_symmetry.space_group_name_H-M   'P 1'
#
loop_
_entity.id
_entity.type
_entity.pdbx_description
1 polymer ?
#
loop_
_entity_poly.entity_id
_entity_poly.type
_entity_poly.pdbx_seq_one_letter_code
_entity_poly.pdbx_strand_id
1 'polypeptide(L)'
;MFAFVAASCGSDSSSDSGSDDTTAQTDDTTDSDTDTDSTEAPAVTAPDEVETSVVAETEAAVYGGSVTIGLESEATGLRPWEDSCSSPCYNIMRSIYDPLMEQVGTGGYAPFLAESLESNEDFTVWTLKLRPDVTFHNGTELTAQTIVDMFPLQQAGAAASSAIAASFLTDVVAVDDLTVEYTLSESNVAFPASLASGPMGYPFDPAAAAADSAGYSISPIGTGPFVIKSRDIDNETVVERNENYWYVTADGDQLPYLDSVSFRPIPDEGTRLDALLSGTTNAAQSLRQGTIRDAREAGDSIELIEFQGNSTGGGMYNTAQPPFDDQRVRIGLSKMNDQTRVIEALGGAGISLPTTQWFSADNVWWTQEAADAYITFDFEGGVESLQAYINDPERSDGKAVGEKIDVELSCPPDPTLIAAMQVLEQVWSGSELVNVTLTQFDQATHINNAVSDIHHAHCWRWGGEGDPAASINPFVADSAVSIANFVNYDDPEMVAWAAEANATDDFDERKQLYANIMTRINEQALLWYSGGTAVMIAHEPGIQGINGWTLPDGELGVGIAPEAQVRWYQVFVSDS
;
A
#
# COMPACT_ATOMS: atom_id res chain seq x y z
N MET A 1 21.92 26.66 -7.61
CA MET A 1 21.74 28.10 -7.44
C MET A 1 20.58 28.52 -8.37
N PHE A 2 19.35 28.34 -7.90
CA PHE A 2 18.16 28.88 -8.55
C PHE A 2 17.23 29.44 -7.47
N ALA A 3 16.88 30.70 -7.62
CA ALA A 3 16.12 31.47 -6.67
C ALA A 3 14.62 31.31 -6.95
N PHE A 4 13.84 31.00 -5.91
CA PHE A 4 12.39 31.09 -5.94
C PHE A 4 11.94 32.46 -5.46
N VAL A 5 11.12 33.12 -6.28
CA VAL A 5 10.42 34.37 -5.95
C VAL A 5 9.08 34.02 -5.34
N ALA A 6 8.87 34.45 -4.11
CA ALA A 6 7.57 34.39 -3.43
C ALA A 6 6.72 35.58 -3.84
N ALA A 7 5.48 35.32 -4.24
CA ALA A 7 4.46 36.37 -4.33
C ALA A 7 3.38 36.13 -3.27
N SER A 8 3.28 37.04 -2.34
CA SER A 8 2.24 37.14 -1.32
C SER A 8 1.04 37.92 -1.85
N CYS A 9 -0.17 37.46 -1.59
CA CYS A 9 -1.35 38.31 -1.55
C CYS A 9 -2.18 37.93 -0.33
N GLY A 10 -2.25 38.84 0.62
CA GLY A 10 -3.15 38.79 1.75
C GLY A 10 -4.51 39.36 1.42
N SER A 11 -5.53 38.91 2.13
CA SER A 11 -6.72 39.73 2.40
C SER A 11 -7.35 39.28 3.72
N ASP A 12 -7.39 40.26 4.64
CA ASP A 12 -8.14 40.24 5.89
C ASP A 12 -9.65 40.19 5.67
N SER A 13 -10.37 39.51 6.52
CA SER A 13 -11.65 39.99 6.99
C SER A 13 -12.04 39.33 8.33
N SER A 14 -12.12 40.19 9.32
CA SER A 14 -12.67 40.00 10.66
C SER A 14 -14.20 39.96 10.66
N SER A 15 -14.81 39.13 11.52
CA SER A 15 -16.04 39.51 12.22
C SER A 15 -16.29 38.62 13.44
N ASP A 16 -16.49 39.28 14.47
CA ASP A 16 -16.75 39.24 15.87
C ASP A 16 -18.15 38.73 16.24
N SER A 17 -18.28 38.38 17.54
CA SER A 17 -19.49 38.15 18.37
C SER A 17 -19.96 36.69 18.44
N GLY A 18 -20.28 36.15 19.62
CA GLY A 18 -20.51 36.66 20.95
C GLY A 18 -20.87 35.50 21.89
N SER A 19 -20.57 35.70 23.14
CA SER A 19 -20.79 34.85 24.30
C SER A 19 -22.25 34.45 24.54
N ASP A 20 -22.47 33.23 25.06
CA ASP A 20 -23.42 33.10 26.18
C ASP A 20 -23.05 31.92 27.11
N ASP A 21 -23.11 32.25 28.35
CA ASP A 21 -22.77 31.57 29.57
C ASP A 21 -24.01 30.86 30.12
N THR A 22 -23.90 29.59 30.51
CA THR A 22 -24.86 29.00 31.47
C THR A 22 -24.19 27.95 32.36
N THR A 23 -24.08 28.34 33.59
CA THR A 23 -23.75 27.55 34.78
C THR A 23 -24.91 26.68 35.23
N ALA A 24 -24.62 25.49 35.79
CA ALA A 24 -25.18 24.84 36.97
C ALA A 24 -24.74 23.38 37.01
N GLN A 25 -24.36 22.78 38.00
CA GLN A 25 -24.39 22.75 39.44
C GLN A 25 -24.00 21.33 39.85
N THR A 26 -23.18 21.25 40.80
CA THR A 26 -22.66 20.08 41.52
C THR A 26 -23.75 19.29 42.20
N ASP A 27 -23.61 17.95 42.29
CA ASP A 27 -23.94 17.23 43.52
C ASP A 27 -22.97 16.07 43.77
N ASP A 28 -22.57 16.02 45.01
CA ASP A 28 -21.53 15.23 45.66
C ASP A 28 -22.23 14.00 46.30
N THR A 29 -21.67 12.80 46.11
CA THR A 29 -21.75 11.76 47.17
C THR A 29 -20.62 10.73 47.03
N THR A 30 -19.82 10.70 48.03
CA THR A 30 -18.84 9.68 48.42
C THR A 30 -19.49 8.30 48.57
N ASP A 31 -18.83 7.23 48.10
CA ASP A 31 -18.48 6.13 49.01
C ASP A 31 -17.32 5.26 48.44
N SER A 32 -16.46 4.86 49.36
CA SER A 32 -15.31 4.00 49.17
C SER A 32 -15.71 2.53 49.21
N ASP A 33 -15.18 1.72 48.30
CA ASP A 33 -14.78 0.35 48.66
C ASP A 33 -13.71 -0.14 47.67
N THR A 34 -12.59 -0.52 48.27
CA THR A 34 -11.46 -1.21 47.64
C THR A 34 -11.83 -2.67 47.46
N ASP A 35 -11.95 -3.12 46.20
CA ASP A 35 -11.82 -4.52 45.85
C ASP A 35 -10.82 -4.67 44.71
N THR A 36 -9.71 -5.28 45.03
CA THR A 36 -8.72 -5.73 44.04
C THR A 36 -9.25 -7.00 43.38
N ASP A 37 -9.88 -6.84 42.24
CA ASP A 37 -10.20 -7.97 41.37
C ASP A 37 -9.27 -7.90 40.13
N SER A 38 -8.43 -8.91 40.01
CA SER A 38 -7.58 -9.12 38.86
C SER A 38 -8.47 -9.54 37.69
N THR A 39 -8.95 -8.58 36.92
CA THR A 39 -9.64 -8.87 35.66
C THR A 39 -8.63 -9.31 34.62
N GLU A 40 -8.64 -10.61 34.35
CA GLU A 40 -8.18 -11.19 33.08
C GLU A 40 -8.74 -10.36 31.93
N ALA A 41 -7.88 -9.91 31.02
CA ALA A 41 -8.29 -9.20 29.82
C ALA A 41 -9.30 -10.09 29.05
N PRO A 42 -10.41 -9.52 28.55
CA PRO A 42 -11.35 -10.29 27.75
C PRO A 42 -10.61 -10.85 26.52
N ALA A 43 -10.75 -12.17 26.33
CA ALA A 43 -10.26 -12.82 25.12
C ALA A 43 -10.96 -12.16 23.92
N VAL A 44 -10.17 -11.54 23.05
CA VAL A 44 -10.66 -11.00 21.78
C VAL A 44 -11.15 -12.21 20.98
N THR A 45 -12.48 -12.37 20.87
CA THR A 45 -13.05 -13.31 19.92
C THR A 45 -12.65 -12.85 18.54
N ALA A 46 -11.99 -13.73 17.78
CA ALA A 46 -11.77 -13.51 16.36
C ALA A 46 -13.10 -13.14 15.70
N PRO A 47 -13.12 -12.19 14.75
CA PRO A 47 -14.30 -11.95 13.94
C PRO A 47 -14.72 -13.27 13.30
N ASP A 48 -16.05 -13.47 13.11
CA ASP A 48 -16.55 -14.58 12.32
C ASP A 48 -15.74 -14.63 11.02
N GLU A 49 -15.22 -15.83 10.69
CA GLU A 49 -14.37 -16.04 9.53
C GLU A 49 -15.07 -15.45 8.28
N VAL A 50 -14.60 -14.31 7.82
CA VAL A 50 -14.96 -13.79 6.50
C VAL A 50 -14.20 -14.66 5.52
N GLU A 51 -14.91 -15.54 4.82
CA GLU A 51 -14.32 -16.32 3.75
C GLU A 51 -13.81 -15.34 2.66
N THR A 52 -12.55 -15.00 2.69
CA THR A 52 -11.85 -14.23 1.66
C THR A 52 -11.36 -15.14 0.52
N SER A 53 -11.93 -16.34 0.41
CA SER A 53 -11.55 -17.28 -0.64
C SER A 53 -11.95 -16.72 -2.01
N VAL A 54 -10.95 -16.50 -2.86
CA VAL A 54 -11.19 -16.24 -4.29
C VAL A 54 -11.81 -17.49 -4.88
N VAL A 55 -13.00 -17.39 -5.44
CA VAL A 55 -13.74 -18.50 -6.06
C VAL A 55 -13.92 -18.18 -7.54
N ALA A 56 -13.69 -19.16 -8.40
CA ALA A 56 -13.92 -18.97 -9.82
C ALA A 56 -15.37 -18.60 -10.11
N GLU A 57 -15.56 -17.67 -11.04
CA GLU A 57 -16.88 -17.23 -11.49
C GLU A 57 -17.65 -18.40 -12.09
N THR A 58 -18.91 -18.55 -11.70
CA THR A 58 -19.78 -19.67 -12.14
C THR A 58 -20.93 -19.23 -13.03
N GLU A 59 -21.20 -17.93 -13.12
CA GLU A 59 -22.21 -17.38 -14.01
C GLU A 59 -21.65 -17.23 -15.42
N ALA A 60 -22.50 -17.40 -16.43
CA ALA A 60 -22.12 -17.17 -17.81
C ALA A 60 -21.95 -15.67 -18.05
N ALA A 61 -20.78 -15.27 -18.51
CA ALA A 61 -20.48 -13.86 -18.78
C ALA A 61 -21.39 -13.30 -19.90
N VAL A 62 -21.76 -12.04 -19.76
CA VAL A 62 -22.60 -11.29 -20.70
C VAL A 62 -21.82 -10.10 -21.23
N TYR A 63 -21.87 -9.90 -22.56
CA TYR A 63 -21.26 -8.73 -23.18
C TYR A 63 -22.15 -7.50 -23.06
N GLY A 64 -21.50 -6.35 -22.87
CA GLY A 64 -22.14 -5.05 -22.80
C GLY A 64 -22.21 -4.51 -21.37
N GLY A 65 -22.91 -3.41 -21.21
CA GLY A 65 -23.04 -2.74 -19.94
C GLY A 65 -21.86 -1.85 -19.57
N SER A 66 -22.03 -1.15 -18.46
CA SER A 66 -21.04 -0.19 -17.96
C SER A 66 -21.02 -0.20 -16.43
N VAL A 67 -19.86 -0.01 -15.86
CA VAL A 67 -19.68 0.13 -14.40
C VAL A 67 -19.11 1.50 -14.09
N THR A 68 -19.70 2.18 -13.11
CA THR A 68 -19.14 3.40 -12.51
C THR A 68 -18.65 3.07 -11.10
N ILE A 69 -17.35 3.26 -10.85
CA ILE A 69 -16.76 3.03 -9.52
C ILE A 69 -16.33 4.34 -8.87
N GLY A 70 -16.71 4.51 -7.60
CA GLY A 70 -16.18 5.55 -6.72
C GLY A 70 -14.82 5.17 -6.18
N LEU A 71 -13.81 6.04 -6.36
CA LEU A 71 -12.43 5.86 -5.90
C LEU A 71 -12.08 6.84 -4.77
N GLU A 72 -11.12 6.46 -3.92
CA GLU A 72 -10.68 7.26 -2.78
C GLU A 72 -10.01 8.59 -3.20
N SER A 73 -9.33 8.61 -4.34
CA SER A 73 -8.64 9.81 -4.83
C SER A 73 -8.52 9.83 -6.35
N GLU A 74 -8.18 11.00 -6.89
CA GLU A 74 -7.78 11.16 -8.29
C GLU A 74 -6.35 10.64 -8.51
N ALA A 75 -6.08 10.13 -9.72
CA ALA A 75 -4.74 9.83 -10.19
C ALA A 75 -4.05 11.13 -10.66
N THR A 76 -2.85 11.42 -10.15
CA THR A 76 -2.08 12.61 -10.57
C THR A 76 -1.69 12.57 -12.04
N GLY A 77 -1.46 11.37 -12.57
CA GLY A 77 -1.15 11.08 -13.97
C GLY A 77 -1.18 9.58 -14.21
N LEU A 78 -1.03 9.14 -15.45
CA LEU A 78 -1.14 7.75 -15.86
C LEU A 78 0.11 7.24 -16.59
N ARG A 79 1.28 7.86 -16.36
CA ARG A 79 2.57 7.44 -16.92
C ARG A 79 3.28 6.49 -15.95
N PRO A 80 3.47 5.21 -16.27
CA PRO A 80 4.08 4.26 -15.34
C PRO A 80 5.47 4.66 -14.84
N TRP A 81 6.26 5.35 -15.65
CA TRP A 81 7.63 5.75 -15.31
C TRP A 81 7.75 7.08 -14.56
N GLU A 82 6.71 7.91 -14.56
CA GLU A 82 6.82 9.30 -14.11
C GLU A 82 5.86 9.64 -12.97
N ASP A 83 4.62 9.12 -13.03
CA ASP A 83 3.57 9.50 -12.12
C ASP A 83 3.50 8.53 -10.93
N SER A 84 3.47 9.07 -9.71
CA SER A 84 3.27 8.26 -8.51
C SER A 84 1.84 7.76 -8.46
N CYS A 85 1.67 6.45 -8.27
CA CYS A 85 0.39 5.78 -8.27
C CYS A 85 0.10 5.15 -6.90
N SER A 86 -1.12 5.32 -6.42
CA SER A 86 -1.69 4.65 -5.25
C SER A 86 -2.79 3.68 -5.69
N SER A 87 -3.40 2.95 -4.76
CA SER A 87 -4.43 1.97 -5.09
C SER A 87 -5.57 2.50 -5.98
N PRO A 88 -6.15 3.69 -5.79
CA PRO A 88 -7.13 4.26 -6.72
C PRO A 88 -6.60 4.44 -8.14
N CYS A 89 -5.37 4.93 -8.28
CA CYS A 89 -4.72 5.09 -9.58
C CYS A 89 -4.51 3.75 -10.28
N TYR A 90 -4.11 2.69 -9.56
CA TYR A 90 -3.93 1.37 -10.15
C TYR A 90 -5.23 0.77 -10.67
N ASN A 91 -6.40 1.10 -10.10
CA ASN A 91 -7.69 0.70 -10.69
C ASN A 91 -7.89 1.25 -12.10
N ILE A 92 -7.44 2.48 -12.36
CA ILE A 92 -7.46 3.07 -13.71
C ILE A 92 -6.37 2.44 -14.57
N MET A 93 -5.14 2.32 -14.06
CA MET A 93 -4.01 1.79 -14.84
C MET A 93 -4.25 0.35 -15.30
N ARG A 94 -4.81 -0.52 -14.44
CA ARG A 94 -5.15 -1.91 -14.80
C ARG A 94 -6.28 -2.04 -15.85
N SER A 95 -6.97 -0.96 -16.18
CA SER A 95 -7.89 -0.95 -17.31
C SER A 95 -7.19 -0.64 -18.65
N ILE A 96 -6.01 0.01 -18.59
CA ILE A 96 -5.29 0.55 -19.75
C ILE A 96 -4.05 -0.27 -20.09
N TYR A 97 -3.38 -0.79 -19.06
CA TYR A 97 -2.14 -1.55 -19.19
C TYR A 97 -2.34 -2.98 -18.71
N ASP A 98 -1.76 -3.91 -19.42
CA ASP A 98 -1.56 -5.26 -18.91
C ASP A 98 -0.16 -5.40 -18.33
N PRO A 99 0.03 -6.21 -17.27
CA PRO A 99 1.36 -6.49 -16.75
C PRO A 99 2.09 -7.56 -17.57
N LEU A 100 3.42 -7.57 -17.50
CA LEU A 100 4.23 -8.65 -18.08
C LEU A 100 4.00 -9.97 -17.33
N MET A 101 3.97 -9.92 -16.01
CA MET A 101 3.62 -11.00 -15.09
C MET A 101 2.41 -10.59 -14.26
N GLU A 102 1.66 -11.51 -13.67
CA GLU A 102 0.60 -11.20 -12.71
C GLU A 102 0.81 -12.01 -11.43
N GLN A 103 0.39 -11.46 -10.30
CA GLN A 103 0.46 -12.13 -9.02
C GLN A 103 -0.55 -13.28 -8.96
N VAL A 104 -0.12 -14.41 -8.41
CA VAL A 104 -0.95 -15.60 -8.15
C VAL A 104 -0.76 -16.05 -6.71
N GLY A 105 -1.85 -16.45 -6.08
CA GLY A 105 -1.80 -16.89 -4.69
C GLY A 105 -1.09 -15.91 -3.76
N THR A 106 -0.47 -16.43 -2.72
CA THR A 106 0.20 -15.65 -1.69
C THR A 106 1.71 -15.55 -1.94
N GLY A 107 2.10 -14.84 -2.99
CA GLY A 107 3.51 -14.54 -3.29
C GLY A 107 4.10 -15.24 -4.51
N GLY A 108 3.27 -15.91 -5.32
CA GLY A 108 3.67 -16.41 -6.63
C GLY A 108 3.44 -15.39 -7.74
N TYR A 109 4.05 -15.64 -8.90
CA TYR A 109 3.88 -14.83 -10.11
C TYR A 109 3.77 -15.74 -11.33
N ALA A 110 2.81 -15.46 -12.19
CA ALA A 110 2.56 -16.20 -13.42
C ALA A 110 2.65 -15.29 -14.66
N PRO A 111 2.98 -15.82 -15.84
CA PRO A 111 3.02 -15.07 -17.08
C PRO A 111 1.65 -14.49 -17.47
N PHE A 112 1.63 -13.17 -17.82
CA PHE A 112 0.45 -12.50 -18.37
C PHE A 112 0.68 -12.06 -19.83
N LEU A 113 1.37 -10.93 -20.07
CA LEU A 113 1.86 -10.58 -21.42
C LEU A 113 3.09 -11.41 -21.81
N ALA A 114 3.78 -11.97 -20.84
CA ALA A 114 4.79 -12.99 -21.09
C ALA A 114 4.16 -14.35 -21.44
N GLU A 115 4.83 -15.15 -22.27
CA GLU A 115 4.60 -16.59 -22.39
C GLU A 115 5.41 -17.35 -21.33
N SER A 116 6.63 -16.85 -21.02
CA SER A 116 7.50 -17.42 -19.99
C SER A 116 8.47 -16.37 -19.44
N LEU A 117 8.97 -16.63 -18.25
CA LEU A 117 10.08 -15.92 -17.63
C LEU A 117 10.97 -16.96 -16.96
N GLU A 118 12.23 -17.05 -17.37
CA GLU A 118 13.19 -18.05 -16.89
C GLU A 118 14.48 -17.37 -16.42
N SER A 119 15.08 -17.87 -15.33
CA SER A 119 16.37 -17.37 -14.82
C SER A 119 17.52 -18.30 -15.14
N ASN A 120 18.75 -17.77 -15.06
CA ASN A 120 19.95 -18.60 -14.88
C ASN A 120 20.02 -19.13 -13.43
N GLU A 121 20.98 -20.03 -13.16
CA GLU A 121 21.17 -20.65 -11.84
C GLU A 121 21.45 -19.63 -10.70
N ASP A 122 22.02 -18.47 -11.03
CA ASP A 122 22.41 -17.43 -10.07
C ASP A 122 21.38 -16.30 -9.94
N PHE A 123 20.22 -16.37 -10.61
CA PHE A 123 19.17 -15.32 -10.63
C PHE A 123 19.70 -13.92 -11.03
N THR A 124 20.76 -13.88 -11.82
CA THR A 124 21.39 -12.64 -12.32
C THR A 124 21.03 -12.33 -13.77
N VAL A 125 20.53 -13.30 -14.52
CA VAL A 125 20.05 -13.15 -15.89
C VAL A 125 18.66 -13.78 -16.01
N TRP A 126 17.72 -13.00 -16.54
CA TRP A 126 16.35 -13.43 -16.75
C TRP A 126 15.95 -13.28 -18.20
N THR A 127 15.36 -14.31 -18.76
CA THR A 127 14.88 -14.37 -20.14
C THR A 127 13.37 -14.33 -20.16
N LEU A 128 12.81 -13.24 -20.64
CA LEU A 128 11.37 -13.03 -20.83
C LEU A 128 11.01 -13.34 -22.28
N LYS A 129 10.00 -14.17 -22.51
CA LYS A 129 9.41 -14.37 -23.81
C LYS A 129 8.01 -13.75 -23.87
N LEU A 130 7.79 -12.80 -24.77
CA LEU A 130 6.51 -12.12 -24.98
C LEU A 130 5.53 -12.99 -25.78
N ARG A 131 4.24 -12.78 -25.54
CA ARG A 131 3.17 -13.33 -26.40
C ARG A 131 3.20 -12.68 -27.77
N PRO A 132 3.01 -13.43 -28.85
CA PRO A 132 2.87 -12.88 -30.19
C PRO A 132 1.53 -12.13 -30.35
N ASP A 133 1.46 -11.28 -31.38
CA ASP A 133 0.23 -10.61 -31.86
C ASP A 133 -0.42 -9.66 -30.85
N VAL A 134 0.28 -9.25 -29.79
CA VAL A 134 -0.16 -8.21 -28.85
C VAL A 134 0.10 -6.84 -29.45
N THR A 135 -0.92 -5.97 -29.47
CA THR A 135 -0.79 -4.60 -29.96
C THR A 135 -1.16 -3.57 -28.90
N PHE A 136 -0.52 -2.42 -28.96
CA PHE A 136 -0.95 -1.22 -28.23
C PHE A 136 -2.26 -0.66 -28.79
N HIS A 137 -2.93 0.20 -28.02
CA HIS A 137 -4.18 0.86 -28.41
C HIS A 137 -4.10 1.63 -29.75
N ASN A 138 -2.91 2.08 -30.15
CA ASN A 138 -2.66 2.74 -31.42
C ASN A 138 -2.35 1.78 -32.58
N GLY A 139 -2.36 0.48 -32.34
CA GLY A 139 -2.08 -0.57 -33.31
C GLY A 139 -0.59 -0.88 -33.52
N THR A 140 0.33 -0.26 -32.76
CA THR A 140 1.75 -0.64 -32.77
C THR A 140 1.91 -1.99 -32.07
N GLU A 141 2.74 -2.89 -32.59
CA GLU A 141 3.01 -4.19 -31.99
C GLU A 141 3.89 -4.06 -30.73
N LEU A 142 3.58 -4.88 -29.71
CA LEU A 142 4.45 -5.08 -28.55
C LEU A 142 5.57 -6.05 -28.95
N THR A 143 6.82 -5.58 -28.90
CA THR A 143 8.01 -6.37 -29.26
C THR A 143 9.05 -6.30 -28.15
N ALA A 144 10.04 -7.17 -28.21
CA ALA A 144 11.20 -7.11 -27.31
C ALA A 144 11.92 -5.75 -27.38
N GLN A 145 12.01 -5.16 -28.58
CA GLN A 145 12.61 -3.83 -28.75
C GLN A 145 11.81 -2.74 -28.03
N THR A 146 10.47 -2.86 -27.94
CA THR A 146 9.65 -1.94 -27.15
C THR A 146 10.06 -1.92 -25.68
N ILE A 147 10.28 -3.11 -25.08
CA ILE A 147 10.73 -3.23 -23.68
C ILE A 147 12.11 -2.60 -23.50
N VAL A 148 13.04 -2.83 -24.43
CA VAL A 148 14.37 -2.19 -24.42
C VAL A 148 14.27 -0.66 -24.49
N ASP A 149 13.39 -0.14 -25.35
CA ASP A 149 13.22 1.31 -25.56
C ASP A 149 12.52 1.99 -24.37
N MET A 150 11.74 1.25 -23.56
CA MET A 150 11.13 1.73 -22.31
C MET A 150 12.16 1.93 -21.20
N PHE A 151 13.18 1.09 -21.12
CA PHE A 151 14.10 1.04 -20.00
C PHE A 151 14.79 2.38 -19.66
N PRO A 152 15.30 3.17 -20.62
CA PRO A 152 15.86 4.49 -20.33
C PRO A 152 14.86 5.49 -19.72
N LEU A 153 13.57 5.38 -20.08
CA LEU A 153 12.51 6.21 -19.52
C LEU A 153 12.22 5.80 -18.07
N GLN A 154 12.20 4.50 -17.80
CA GLN A 154 12.00 3.95 -16.45
C GLN A 154 13.15 4.32 -15.51
N GLN A 155 14.40 4.29 -15.99
CA GLN A 155 15.57 4.71 -15.19
C GLN A 155 15.59 6.22 -14.91
N ALA A 156 15.13 7.04 -15.83
CA ALA A 156 15.14 8.50 -15.72
C ALA A 156 13.87 9.07 -15.10
N GLY A 157 12.84 8.26 -14.90
CA GLY A 157 11.52 8.69 -14.46
C GLY A 157 11.50 9.16 -13.00
N ALA A 158 10.54 10.04 -12.68
CA ALA A 158 10.37 10.59 -11.35
C ALA A 158 9.60 9.67 -10.39
N ALA A 159 8.95 8.61 -10.91
CA ALA A 159 8.31 7.60 -10.05
C ALA A 159 9.39 6.81 -9.29
N ALA A 160 9.46 7.01 -7.97
CA ALA A 160 10.48 6.38 -7.12
C ALA A 160 10.48 4.85 -7.25
N SER A 161 9.30 4.23 -7.34
CA SER A 161 9.15 2.78 -7.53
C SER A 161 9.75 2.30 -8.86
N SER A 162 9.65 3.09 -9.94
CA SER A 162 10.26 2.78 -11.23
C SER A 162 11.78 2.88 -11.18
N ALA A 163 12.29 3.97 -10.60
CA ALA A 163 13.72 4.22 -10.47
C ALA A 163 14.39 3.15 -9.59
N ILE A 164 13.77 2.78 -8.46
CA ILE A 164 14.27 1.72 -7.57
C ILE A 164 14.28 0.38 -8.31
N ALA A 165 13.16 0.01 -8.95
CA ALA A 165 13.06 -1.26 -9.68
C ALA A 165 14.04 -1.35 -10.85
N ALA A 166 14.34 -0.23 -11.52
CA ALA A 166 15.31 -0.19 -12.61
C ALA A 166 16.77 -0.10 -12.14
N SER A 167 17.05 0.27 -10.90
CA SER A 167 18.40 0.53 -10.39
C SER A 167 19.29 -0.71 -10.32
N PHE A 168 18.69 -1.89 -10.14
CA PHE A 168 19.44 -3.16 -10.11
C PHE A 168 19.63 -3.79 -11.50
N LEU A 169 19.05 -3.20 -12.56
CA LEU A 169 19.25 -3.66 -13.94
C LEU A 169 20.51 -3.02 -14.53
N THR A 170 21.41 -3.86 -15.02
CA THR A 170 22.64 -3.41 -15.71
C THR A 170 22.51 -3.40 -17.21
N ASP A 171 21.67 -4.28 -17.77
CA ASP A 171 21.40 -4.35 -19.21
C ASP A 171 20.02 -4.94 -19.49
N VAL A 172 19.38 -4.49 -20.57
CA VAL A 172 18.13 -5.01 -21.12
C VAL A 172 18.27 -5.09 -22.63
N VAL A 173 18.25 -6.28 -23.19
CA VAL A 173 18.48 -6.49 -24.63
C VAL A 173 17.40 -7.32 -25.29
N ALA A 174 17.06 -6.97 -26.52
CA ALA A 174 16.22 -7.80 -27.38
C ALA A 174 17.09 -8.88 -28.02
N VAL A 175 16.83 -10.14 -27.68
CA VAL A 175 17.52 -11.30 -28.26
C VAL A 175 16.96 -11.64 -29.63
N ASP A 176 15.64 -11.51 -29.77
CA ASP A 176 14.88 -11.59 -31.02
C ASP A 176 13.63 -10.70 -30.90
N ASP A 177 12.68 -10.82 -31.84
CA ASP A 177 11.49 -9.94 -31.89
C ASP A 177 10.59 -10.06 -30.65
N LEU A 178 10.61 -11.19 -29.94
CA LEU A 178 9.74 -11.47 -28.80
C LEU A 178 10.50 -11.88 -27.52
N THR A 179 11.85 -11.94 -27.56
CA THR A 179 12.66 -12.39 -26.42
C THR A 179 13.50 -11.26 -25.88
N VAL A 180 13.32 -10.95 -24.59
CA VAL A 180 14.07 -9.95 -23.83
C VAL A 180 14.97 -10.64 -22.82
N GLU A 181 16.24 -10.27 -22.76
CA GLU A 181 17.15 -10.67 -21.69
C GLU A 181 17.42 -9.48 -20.77
N TYR A 182 17.21 -9.70 -19.47
CA TYR A 182 17.52 -8.76 -18.40
C TYR A 182 18.76 -9.24 -17.67
N THR A 183 19.76 -8.37 -17.50
CA THR A 183 20.94 -8.63 -16.67
C THR A 183 20.88 -7.77 -15.41
N LEU A 184 20.99 -8.41 -14.24
CA LEU A 184 20.93 -7.79 -12.93
C LEU A 184 22.34 -7.56 -12.39
N SER A 185 22.51 -6.57 -11.52
CA SER A 185 23.77 -6.27 -10.82
C SER A 185 24.12 -7.31 -9.75
N GLU A 186 23.10 -8.02 -9.24
CA GLU A 186 23.20 -9.03 -8.20
C GLU A 186 22.06 -10.04 -8.33
N SER A 187 22.14 -11.15 -7.60
CA SER A 187 21.11 -12.18 -7.58
C SER A 187 19.78 -11.60 -7.10
N ASN A 188 18.68 -11.91 -7.81
CA ASN A 188 17.34 -11.51 -7.41
C ASN A 188 16.30 -12.54 -7.87
N VAL A 189 16.02 -13.54 -7.03
CA VAL A 189 14.98 -14.56 -7.29
C VAL A 189 13.57 -13.94 -7.34
N ALA A 190 13.37 -12.78 -6.72
CA ALA A 190 12.09 -12.06 -6.71
C ALA A 190 11.91 -11.11 -7.89
N PHE A 191 12.77 -11.13 -8.90
CA PHE A 191 12.65 -10.29 -10.09
C PHE A 191 11.26 -10.34 -10.76
N PRO A 192 10.56 -11.51 -10.81
CA PRO A 192 9.20 -11.58 -11.34
C PRO A 192 8.21 -10.60 -10.69
N ALA A 193 8.37 -10.28 -9.41
CA ALA A 193 7.56 -9.28 -8.71
C ALA A 193 7.65 -7.89 -9.35
N SER A 194 8.83 -7.50 -9.81
CA SER A 194 9.05 -6.21 -10.48
C SER A 194 8.33 -6.10 -11.82
N LEU A 195 7.98 -7.23 -12.43
CA LEU A 195 7.29 -7.32 -13.71
C LEU A 195 5.78 -7.56 -13.57
N ALA A 196 5.28 -7.81 -12.34
CA ALA A 196 3.87 -8.08 -12.07
C ALA A 196 3.14 -6.86 -11.51
N SER A 197 3.82 -6.07 -10.73
CA SER A 197 3.24 -4.89 -10.10
C SER A 197 4.15 -3.68 -10.29
N GLY A 198 3.52 -2.52 -10.39
CA GLY A 198 4.26 -1.28 -10.52
C GLY A 198 4.78 -0.97 -11.93
N PRO A 199 5.57 0.08 -12.02
CA PRO A 199 5.86 0.74 -13.30
C PRO A 199 6.66 -0.08 -14.29
N MET A 200 7.50 -1.02 -13.83
CA MET A 200 8.29 -1.86 -14.74
C MET A 200 7.46 -2.94 -15.42
N GLY A 201 6.38 -3.38 -14.78
CA GLY A 201 5.54 -4.44 -15.29
C GLY A 201 4.58 -4.01 -16.40
N TYR A 202 4.33 -2.70 -16.60
CA TYR A 202 3.36 -2.19 -17.55
C TYR A 202 4.00 -1.69 -18.85
N PRO A 203 3.98 -2.47 -19.95
CA PRO A 203 4.42 -1.99 -21.24
C PRO A 203 3.62 -0.78 -21.72
N PHE A 204 4.33 0.20 -22.25
CA PHE A 204 3.78 1.42 -22.85
C PHE A 204 4.47 1.71 -24.19
N ASP A 205 3.86 2.51 -25.06
CA ASP A 205 4.49 2.92 -26.32
C ASP A 205 5.55 4.01 -26.06
N PRO A 206 6.88 3.69 -26.07
CA PRO A 206 7.93 4.65 -25.75
C PRO A 206 8.06 5.77 -26.77
N ALA A 207 7.72 5.52 -28.03
CA ALA A 207 7.76 6.54 -29.09
C ALA A 207 6.66 7.59 -28.89
N ALA A 208 5.44 7.15 -28.57
CA ALA A 208 4.34 8.05 -28.25
C ALA A 208 4.62 8.82 -26.94
N ALA A 209 5.16 8.15 -25.94
CA ALA A 209 5.56 8.75 -24.66
C ALA A 209 6.59 9.87 -24.84
N ALA A 210 7.60 9.63 -25.66
CA ALA A 210 8.65 10.62 -25.98
C ALA A 210 8.12 11.79 -26.84
N ALA A 211 7.14 11.55 -27.71
CA ALA A 211 6.58 12.58 -28.57
C ALA A 211 5.71 13.61 -27.80
N ASP A 212 4.93 13.17 -26.84
CA ASP A 212 4.07 14.03 -26.01
C ASP A 212 3.85 13.43 -24.61
N SER A 213 4.82 13.59 -23.74
CA SER A 213 4.75 13.07 -22.36
C SER A 213 3.61 13.69 -21.54
N ALA A 214 3.27 14.95 -21.78
CA ALA A 214 2.17 15.62 -21.08
C ALA A 214 0.80 15.09 -21.53
N GLY A 215 0.58 14.94 -22.84
CA GLY A 215 -0.61 14.31 -23.38
C GLY A 215 -0.74 12.85 -22.99
N TYR A 216 0.38 12.15 -22.88
CA TYR A 216 0.42 10.75 -22.45
C TYR A 216 -0.09 10.56 -21.02
N SER A 217 0.14 11.52 -20.11
CA SER A 217 -0.41 11.50 -18.74
C SER A 217 -1.94 11.54 -18.70
N ILE A 218 -2.57 12.08 -19.73
CA ILE A 218 -4.04 12.22 -19.84
C ILE A 218 -4.65 11.08 -20.65
N SER A 219 -3.98 10.69 -21.74
CA SER A 219 -4.46 9.65 -22.67
C SER A 219 -3.31 8.70 -23.01
N PRO A 220 -2.96 7.82 -22.05
CA PRO A 220 -1.89 6.85 -22.25
C PRO A 220 -2.24 5.78 -23.28
N ILE A 221 -1.20 5.16 -23.83
CA ILE A 221 -1.29 4.10 -24.83
C ILE A 221 -0.70 2.82 -24.23
N GLY A 222 -1.56 1.93 -23.76
CA GLY A 222 -1.22 0.61 -23.22
C GLY A 222 -1.66 -0.52 -24.12
N THR A 223 -1.58 -1.75 -23.62
CA THR A 223 -2.04 -2.99 -24.27
C THR A 223 -3.37 -3.49 -23.72
N GLY A 224 -3.90 -2.83 -22.68
CA GLY A 224 -4.97 -3.32 -21.84
C GLY A 224 -6.36 -3.36 -22.47
N PRO A 225 -7.34 -3.86 -21.69
CA PRO A 225 -8.68 -4.16 -22.16
C PRO A 225 -9.52 -2.93 -22.54
N PHE A 226 -9.14 -1.76 -22.09
CA PHE A 226 -9.86 -0.52 -22.34
C PHE A 226 -8.93 0.60 -22.79
N VAL A 227 -9.50 1.56 -23.52
CA VAL A 227 -8.85 2.77 -24.05
C VAL A 227 -9.46 3.99 -23.36
N ILE A 228 -8.67 5.01 -23.06
CA ILE A 228 -9.20 6.28 -22.55
C ILE A 228 -10.15 6.91 -23.58
N LYS A 229 -11.38 7.11 -23.15
CA LYS A 229 -12.39 7.88 -23.91
C LYS A 229 -12.35 9.35 -23.53
N SER A 230 -12.30 9.64 -22.23
CA SER A 230 -12.19 11.00 -21.70
C SER A 230 -11.60 10.97 -20.30
N ARG A 231 -10.86 12.00 -19.95
CA ARG A 231 -10.37 12.24 -18.59
C ARG A 231 -10.60 13.71 -18.24
N ASP A 232 -11.51 13.93 -17.29
CA ASP A 232 -11.80 15.21 -16.68
C ASP A 232 -11.32 15.14 -15.22
N ILE A 233 -10.15 15.72 -14.97
CA ILE A 233 -9.45 15.63 -13.70
C ILE A 233 -10.35 16.13 -12.57
N ASP A 234 -10.32 15.47 -11.42
CA ASP A 234 -11.16 15.68 -10.23
C ASP A 234 -12.66 15.43 -10.45
N ASN A 235 -13.07 14.93 -11.60
CA ASN A 235 -14.47 14.64 -11.91
C ASN A 235 -14.68 13.18 -12.35
N GLU A 236 -14.14 12.79 -13.50
CA GLU A 236 -14.38 11.45 -14.05
C GLU A 236 -13.34 11.07 -15.09
N THR A 237 -12.82 9.85 -15.02
CA THR A 237 -12.09 9.19 -16.10
C THR A 237 -12.97 8.09 -16.68
N VAL A 238 -13.24 8.14 -17.99
CA VAL A 238 -14.03 7.14 -18.70
C VAL A 238 -13.13 6.38 -19.67
N VAL A 239 -13.20 5.06 -19.59
CA VAL A 239 -12.55 4.16 -20.54
C VAL A 239 -13.61 3.38 -21.33
N GLU A 240 -13.32 3.06 -22.59
CA GLU A 240 -14.19 2.27 -23.46
C GLU A 240 -13.46 1.01 -23.94
N ARG A 241 -14.22 -0.04 -24.29
CA ARG A 241 -13.70 -1.33 -24.73
C ARG A 241 -12.63 -1.18 -25.81
N ASN A 242 -11.53 -1.91 -25.64
CA ASN A 242 -10.56 -2.15 -26.71
C ASN A 242 -11.03 -3.30 -27.59
N GLU A 243 -11.59 -3.00 -28.76
CA GLU A 243 -12.11 -4.00 -29.70
C GLU A 243 -11.01 -4.92 -30.27
N ASN A 244 -9.72 -4.56 -30.09
CA ASN A 244 -8.56 -5.34 -30.54
C ASN A 244 -7.80 -5.96 -29.36
N TYR A 245 -8.44 -6.12 -28.20
CA TYR A 245 -7.76 -6.70 -27.04
C TYR A 245 -7.35 -8.14 -27.35
N TRP A 246 -6.14 -8.49 -26.97
CA TRP A 246 -5.51 -9.76 -27.36
C TRP A 246 -6.06 -10.99 -26.61
N TYR A 247 -6.59 -10.80 -25.37
CA TYR A 247 -6.94 -11.90 -24.50
C TYR A 247 -8.28 -12.55 -24.88
N VAL A 248 -8.21 -13.83 -25.24
CA VAL A 248 -9.34 -14.74 -25.46
C VAL A 248 -9.33 -15.78 -24.36
N THR A 249 -10.46 -15.97 -23.67
CA THR A 249 -10.57 -16.98 -22.61
C THR A 249 -10.42 -18.40 -23.12
N ALA A 250 -10.23 -19.37 -22.21
CA ALA A 250 -10.16 -20.80 -22.58
C ALA A 250 -11.45 -21.30 -23.27
N ASP A 251 -12.60 -20.68 -22.98
CA ASP A 251 -13.90 -20.99 -23.58
C ASP A 251 -14.11 -20.31 -24.94
N GLY A 252 -13.20 -19.46 -25.35
CA GLY A 252 -13.21 -18.78 -26.64
C GLY A 252 -13.88 -17.40 -26.63
N ASP A 253 -14.14 -16.83 -25.48
CA ASP A 253 -14.71 -15.51 -25.32
C ASP A 253 -13.66 -14.41 -25.48
N GLN A 254 -13.94 -13.42 -26.34
CA GLN A 254 -13.08 -12.27 -26.54
C GLN A 254 -13.31 -11.24 -25.43
N LEU A 255 -12.27 -10.95 -24.64
CA LEU A 255 -12.34 -9.93 -23.60
C LEU A 255 -12.14 -8.50 -24.13
N PRO A 256 -12.53 -7.44 -23.38
CA PRO A 256 -13.31 -7.48 -22.13
C PRO A 256 -14.82 -7.62 -22.38
N TYR A 257 -15.58 -7.97 -21.33
CA TYR A 257 -17.04 -8.10 -21.44
C TYR A 257 -17.78 -6.75 -21.40
N LEU A 258 -17.34 -5.80 -20.56
CA LEU A 258 -17.98 -4.47 -20.45
C LEU A 258 -17.73 -3.60 -21.67
N ASP A 259 -18.69 -2.69 -21.96
CA ASP A 259 -18.51 -1.64 -22.97
C ASP A 259 -17.66 -0.48 -22.46
N SER A 260 -17.78 -0.15 -21.16
CA SER A 260 -17.04 0.96 -20.56
C SER A 260 -16.96 0.87 -19.05
N VAL A 261 -15.95 1.54 -18.49
CA VAL A 261 -15.81 1.78 -17.04
C VAL A 261 -15.60 3.27 -16.80
N SER A 262 -16.30 3.80 -15.80
CA SER A 262 -16.14 5.19 -15.33
C SER A 262 -15.55 5.20 -13.92
N PHE A 263 -14.47 5.93 -13.74
CA PHE A 263 -13.79 6.11 -12.47
C PHE A 263 -14.07 7.50 -11.92
N ARG A 264 -14.70 7.61 -10.75
CA ARG A 264 -15.02 8.88 -10.10
C ARG A 264 -14.27 9.06 -8.79
N PRO A 265 -13.41 10.05 -8.66
CA PRO A 265 -12.79 10.38 -7.38
C PRO A 265 -13.85 10.95 -6.42
N ILE A 266 -14.10 10.25 -5.33
CA ILE A 266 -14.98 10.67 -4.23
C ILE A 266 -14.19 10.49 -2.92
N PRO A 267 -13.40 11.49 -2.51
CA PRO A 267 -12.45 11.34 -1.40
C PRO A 267 -13.11 11.07 -0.04
N ASP A 268 -14.29 11.64 0.20
CA ASP A 268 -15.01 11.41 1.45
C ASP A 268 -15.63 10.01 1.47
N GLU A 269 -15.25 9.21 2.46
CA GLU A 269 -15.60 7.79 2.59
C GLU A 269 -17.13 7.57 2.69
N GLY A 270 -17.80 8.35 3.54
CA GLY A 270 -19.26 8.26 3.71
C GLY A 270 -19.99 8.63 2.43
N THR A 271 -19.57 9.72 1.78
CA THR A 271 -20.15 10.16 0.50
C THR A 271 -19.94 9.11 -0.60
N ARG A 272 -18.80 8.41 -0.60
CA ARG A 272 -18.50 7.35 -1.59
C ARG A 272 -19.40 6.14 -1.39
N LEU A 273 -19.63 5.70 -0.14
CA LEU A 273 -20.56 4.63 0.17
C LEU A 273 -22.02 5.05 -0.13
N ASP A 274 -22.42 6.27 0.24
CA ASP A 274 -23.75 6.81 -0.07
C ASP A 274 -24.01 6.90 -1.59
N ALA A 275 -22.98 7.20 -2.38
CA ALA A 275 -23.09 7.21 -3.85
C ALA A 275 -23.43 5.81 -4.40
N LEU A 276 -22.85 4.76 -3.85
CA LEU A 276 -23.20 3.37 -4.18
C LEU A 276 -24.63 3.05 -3.71
N LEU A 277 -24.96 3.29 -2.45
CA LEU A 277 -26.27 2.97 -1.90
C LEU A 277 -27.43 3.71 -2.58
N SER A 278 -27.17 4.87 -3.17
CA SER A 278 -28.16 5.63 -3.96
C SER A 278 -28.21 5.27 -5.44
N GLY A 279 -27.33 4.38 -5.93
CA GLY A 279 -27.21 4.04 -7.35
C GLY A 279 -26.58 5.15 -8.20
N THR A 280 -25.86 6.09 -7.58
CA THR A 280 -25.09 7.12 -8.32
C THR A 280 -23.80 6.54 -8.89
N THR A 281 -23.20 5.58 -8.19
CA THR A 281 -22.14 4.69 -8.66
C THR A 281 -22.60 3.24 -8.54
N ASN A 282 -22.02 2.33 -9.31
CA ASN A 282 -22.34 0.89 -9.25
C ASN A 282 -21.36 0.12 -8.34
N ALA A 283 -20.21 0.71 -8.08
CA ALA A 283 -19.20 0.14 -7.17
C ALA A 283 -18.49 1.25 -6.38
N ALA A 284 -17.88 0.87 -5.27
CA ALA A 284 -17.09 1.75 -4.43
C ALA A 284 -15.87 1.01 -3.87
N GLN A 285 -14.70 1.62 -3.97
CA GLN A 285 -13.49 1.17 -3.31
C GLN A 285 -13.40 1.77 -1.91
N SER A 286 -12.94 1.02 -0.91
CA SER A 286 -12.52 1.58 0.36
C SER A 286 -11.29 0.86 0.92
N LEU A 287 -10.41 1.66 1.52
CA LEU A 287 -9.24 1.23 2.27
C LEU A 287 -9.41 1.60 3.77
N ARG A 288 -10.65 1.85 4.22
CA ARG A 288 -10.96 2.32 5.57
C ARG A 288 -11.89 1.35 6.29
N GLN A 289 -11.46 0.90 7.46
CA GLN A 289 -12.17 -0.08 8.26
C GLN A 289 -13.57 0.40 8.71
N GLY A 290 -13.72 1.70 9.01
CA GLY A 290 -15.00 2.28 9.36
C GLY A 290 -16.03 2.15 8.24
N THR A 291 -15.63 2.40 7.01
CA THR A 291 -16.49 2.28 5.82
C THR A 291 -16.83 0.82 5.52
N ILE A 292 -15.91 -0.12 5.74
CA ILE A 292 -16.17 -1.56 5.60
C ILE A 292 -17.26 -1.99 6.60
N ARG A 293 -17.17 -1.54 7.85
CA ARG A 293 -18.23 -1.80 8.85
C ARG A 293 -19.58 -1.25 8.40
N ASP A 294 -19.62 0.00 7.96
CA ASP A 294 -20.85 0.66 7.54
C ASP A 294 -21.44 -0.01 6.27
N ALA A 295 -20.59 -0.51 5.38
CA ALA A 295 -21.01 -1.30 4.22
C ALA A 295 -21.59 -2.68 4.62
N ARG A 296 -21.03 -3.36 5.62
CA ARG A 296 -21.61 -4.60 6.17
C ARG A 296 -23.02 -4.37 6.75
N GLU A 297 -23.28 -3.19 7.33
CA GLU A 297 -24.59 -2.82 7.86
C GLU A 297 -25.63 -2.59 6.76
N ALA A 298 -25.24 -2.34 5.51
CA ALA A 298 -26.14 -2.19 4.37
C ALA A 298 -26.81 -3.51 3.95
N GLY A 299 -26.26 -4.66 4.38
CA GLY A 299 -26.82 -5.98 4.14
C GLY A 299 -26.97 -6.31 2.65
N ASP A 300 -28.02 -7.05 2.29
CA ASP A 300 -28.24 -7.57 0.92
C ASP A 300 -28.47 -6.50 -0.16
N SER A 301 -28.39 -5.20 0.17
CA SER A 301 -28.54 -4.13 -0.83
C SER A 301 -27.31 -3.94 -1.71
N ILE A 302 -26.16 -4.42 -1.27
CA ILE A 302 -24.88 -4.41 -1.98
C ILE A 302 -24.13 -5.72 -1.71
N GLU A 303 -23.22 -6.07 -2.58
CA GLU A 303 -22.29 -7.18 -2.38
C GLU A 303 -20.91 -6.64 -1.98
N LEU A 304 -20.23 -7.35 -1.08
CA LEU A 304 -18.94 -6.96 -0.54
C LEU A 304 -17.89 -7.99 -0.89
N ILE A 305 -16.82 -7.54 -1.50
CA ILE A 305 -15.58 -8.29 -1.62
C ILE A 305 -14.59 -7.63 -0.67
N GLU A 306 -14.31 -8.31 0.42
CA GLU A 306 -13.34 -7.87 1.41
C GLU A 306 -12.05 -8.65 1.27
N PHE A 307 -10.95 -7.98 1.50
CA PHE A 307 -9.64 -8.58 1.57
C PHE A 307 -8.94 -8.09 2.84
N GLN A 308 -8.61 -9.03 3.72
CA GLN A 308 -7.72 -8.73 4.84
C GLN A 308 -6.34 -8.55 4.24
N GLY A 309 -5.90 -7.30 4.17
CA GLY A 309 -4.68 -6.94 3.46
C GLY A 309 -3.47 -7.67 4.03
N ASN A 310 -2.55 -8.05 3.15
CA ASN A 310 -1.23 -8.55 3.55
C ASN A 310 -0.36 -7.44 4.13
N SER A 311 -0.92 -6.25 4.34
CA SER A 311 -0.22 -5.07 4.84
C SER A 311 -0.67 -4.71 6.25
N THR A 312 0.19 -4.00 6.96
CA THR A 312 -0.06 -3.53 8.32
C THR A 312 0.06 -2.01 8.40
N GLY A 313 -0.86 -1.39 9.12
CA GLY A 313 -0.75 0.02 9.48
C GLY A 313 0.14 0.21 10.70
N GLY A 314 0.69 1.42 10.83
CA GLY A 314 1.54 1.76 11.98
C GLY A 314 2.40 2.97 11.68
N GLY A 315 3.67 2.83 11.95
CA GLY A 315 4.66 3.85 11.63
C GLY A 315 6.07 3.43 11.99
N MET A 316 6.97 4.40 11.90
CA MET A 316 8.40 4.20 12.00
C MET A 316 9.07 5.28 12.83
N TYR A 317 10.23 4.97 13.36
CA TYR A 317 11.12 5.92 14.04
C TYR A 317 12.37 6.15 13.20
N ASN A 318 12.73 7.40 12.96
CA ASN A 318 13.97 7.74 12.28
C ASN A 318 15.16 7.64 13.24
N THR A 319 15.96 6.59 13.13
CA THR A 319 17.06 6.33 14.06
C THR A 319 18.27 7.26 13.86
N ALA A 320 18.32 8.03 12.78
CA ALA A 320 19.33 9.08 12.60
C ALA A 320 19.02 10.37 13.38
N GLN A 321 17.80 10.50 13.92
CA GLN A 321 17.36 11.72 14.61
C GLN A 321 17.19 11.48 16.13
N PRO A 322 17.83 12.29 16.99
CA PRO A 322 17.51 12.26 18.42
C PRO A 322 16.03 12.65 18.66
N PRO A 323 15.33 12.02 19.58
CA PRO A 323 15.82 11.02 20.55
C PRO A 323 15.72 9.56 20.05
N PHE A 324 15.35 9.32 18.78
CA PHE A 324 15.09 7.99 18.24
C PHE A 324 16.36 7.21 17.84
N ASP A 325 17.54 7.83 17.89
CA ASP A 325 18.83 7.17 17.83
C ASP A 325 19.07 6.26 19.06
N ASP A 326 18.40 6.55 20.19
CA ASP A 326 18.45 5.71 21.40
C ASP A 326 17.32 4.67 21.41
N GLN A 327 17.70 3.39 21.47
CA GLN A 327 16.75 2.28 21.49
C GLN A 327 15.79 2.33 22.69
N ARG A 328 16.21 2.85 23.85
CA ARG A 328 15.35 2.98 25.04
C ARG A 328 14.12 3.84 24.77
N VAL A 329 14.26 4.88 23.95
CA VAL A 329 13.13 5.73 23.56
C VAL A 329 12.17 4.98 22.65
N ARG A 330 12.69 4.30 21.62
CA ARG A 330 11.87 3.51 20.69
C ARG A 330 11.13 2.39 21.43
N ILE A 331 11.82 1.61 22.27
CA ILE A 331 11.21 0.57 23.10
C ILE A 331 10.15 1.18 24.03
N GLY A 332 10.45 2.30 24.69
CA GLY A 332 9.53 2.94 25.62
C GLY A 332 8.23 3.36 24.96
N LEU A 333 8.30 4.01 23.82
CA LEU A 333 7.12 4.43 23.05
C LEU A 333 6.36 3.23 22.44
N SER A 334 7.08 2.20 21.98
CA SER A 334 6.46 0.97 21.43
C SER A 334 5.72 0.19 22.53
N LYS A 335 6.25 0.08 23.73
CA LYS A 335 5.56 -0.51 24.89
C LYS A 335 4.30 0.26 25.30
N MET A 336 4.21 1.53 24.98
CA MET A 336 3.02 2.36 25.21
C MET A 336 2.02 2.34 24.05
N ASN A 337 2.26 1.60 22.97
CA ASN A 337 1.36 1.47 21.84
C ASN A 337 0.28 0.41 22.13
N ASP A 338 -0.89 0.87 22.59
CA ASP A 338 -2.08 0.03 22.75
C ASP A 338 -2.79 -0.11 21.39
N GLN A 339 -2.44 -1.15 20.64
CA GLN A 339 -3.00 -1.39 19.30
C GLN A 339 -4.52 -1.50 19.32
N THR A 340 -5.13 -2.08 20.37
CA THR A 340 -6.59 -2.22 20.47
C THR A 340 -7.27 -0.85 20.44
N ARG A 341 -6.77 0.11 21.23
CA ARG A 341 -7.31 1.48 21.24
C ARG A 341 -7.04 2.22 19.93
N VAL A 342 -5.90 1.97 19.29
CA VAL A 342 -5.57 2.57 17.98
C VAL A 342 -6.49 2.02 16.90
N ILE A 343 -6.73 0.70 16.87
CA ILE A 343 -7.68 0.04 15.95
C ILE A 343 -9.10 0.58 16.15
N GLU A 344 -9.55 0.73 17.39
CA GLU A 344 -10.85 1.34 17.68
C GLU A 344 -10.96 2.78 17.14
N ALA A 345 -9.92 3.59 17.33
CA ALA A 345 -9.88 4.97 16.82
C ALA A 345 -9.87 5.05 15.29
N LEU A 346 -9.28 4.06 14.63
CA LEU A 346 -9.33 3.89 13.17
C LEU A 346 -10.69 3.37 12.66
N GLY A 347 -11.64 3.09 13.55
CA GLY A 347 -12.92 2.48 13.19
C GLY A 347 -12.84 0.99 12.89
N GLY A 348 -11.70 0.35 13.23
CA GLY A 348 -11.37 -1.03 12.85
C GLY A 348 -11.86 -2.11 13.82
N ALA A 349 -12.62 -1.77 14.85
CA ALA A 349 -13.15 -2.76 15.78
C ALA A 349 -14.04 -3.81 15.06
N GLY A 350 -13.67 -5.09 15.19
CA GLY A 350 -14.32 -6.20 14.46
C GLY A 350 -13.98 -6.31 12.97
N ILE A 351 -13.05 -5.48 12.48
CA ILE A 351 -12.55 -5.52 11.10
C ILE A 351 -11.05 -5.86 11.09
N SER A 352 -10.24 -5.11 11.83
CA SER A 352 -8.79 -5.30 11.90
C SER A 352 -8.38 -6.02 13.17
N LEU A 353 -7.33 -6.82 13.08
CA LEU A 353 -6.71 -7.49 14.22
C LEU A 353 -5.36 -6.83 14.55
N PRO A 354 -4.93 -6.88 15.83
CA PRO A 354 -3.57 -6.53 16.18
C PRO A 354 -2.57 -7.35 15.37
N THR A 355 -1.46 -6.73 15.00
CA THR A 355 -0.38 -7.39 14.26
C THR A 355 0.95 -7.22 14.97
N THR A 356 1.88 -8.12 14.74
CA THR A 356 3.17 -8.18 15.42
C THR A 356 4.35 -8.06 14.48
N GLN A 357 4.10 -7.98 13.19
CA GLN A 357 5.13 -7.88 12.17
C GLN A 357 4.55 -7.30 10.87
N TRP A 358 5.41 -7.10 9.87
CA TRP A 358 5.06 -6.57 8.55
C TRP A 358 3.97 -7.37 7.85
N PHE A 359 3.97 -8.69 8.05
CA PHE A 359 3.00 -9.62 7.45
C PHE A 359 1.84 -9.90 8.39
N SER A 360 0.63 -10.04 7.85
CA SER A 360 -0.52 -10.55 8.59
C SER A 360 -0.36 -12.04 8.93
N ALA A 361 -1.09 -12.53 9.92
CA ALA A 361 -0.98 -13.92 10.37
C ALA A 361 -1.33 -14.96 9.29
N ASP A 362 -2.13 -14.57 8.29
CA ASP A 362 -2.52 -15.43 7.17
C ASP A 362 -1.51 -15.42 6.01
N ASN A 363 -0.51 -14.55 6.08
CA ASN A 363 0.51 -14.44 5.05
C ASN A 363 1.53 -15.58 5.18
N VAL A 364 1.92 -16.19 4.05
CA VAL A 364 2.90 -17.31 4.02
C VAL A 364 4.27 -16.94 4.59
N TRP A 365 4.63 -15.65 4.60
CA TRP A 365 5.88 -15.13 5.16
C TRP A 365 5.81 -14.84 6.65
N TRP A 366 4.62 -14.90 7.26
CA TRP A 366 4.48 -14.73 8.70
C TRP A 366 5.19 -15.84 9.49
N THR A 367 5.82 -15.49 10.62
CA THR A 367 6.48 -16.45 11.50
C THR A 367 6.19 -16.15 12.96
N GLN A 368 6.09 -17.21 13.76
CA GLN A 368 5.90 -17.09 15.21
C GLN A 368 7.12 -16.46 15.89
N GLU A 369 8.33 -16.74 15.38
CA GLU A 369 9.58 -16.19 15.92
C GLU A 369 9.59 -14.65 15.88
N ALA A 370 9.25 -14.07 14.73
CA ALA A 370 9.16 -12.62 14.61
C ALA A 370 8.01 -12.05 15.46
N ALA A 371 6.89 -12.77 15.58
CA ALA A 371 5.78 -12.37 16.43
C ALA A 371 6.15 -12.36 17.91
N ASP A 372 6.89 -13.36 18.38
CA ASP A 372 7.36 -13.46 19.78
C ASP A 372 8.37 -12.37 20.15
N ALA A 373 9.10 -11.83 19.15
CA ALA A 373 10.03 -10.72 19.34
C ALA A 373 9.35 -9.34 19.38
N TYR A 374 8.07 -9.25 19.04
CA TYR A 374 7.34 -7.98 19.05
C TYR A 374 7.16 -7.44 20.47
N ILE A 375 7.37 -6.12 20.61
CA ILE A 375 7.23 -5.40 21.86
C ILE A 375 5.73 -5.14 22.14
N THR A 376 5.15 -5.96 23.02
CA THR A 376 3.73 -5.85 23.40
C THR A 376 3.47 -4.68 24.34
N PHE A 377 2.20 -4.27 24.43
CA PHE A 377 1.75 -3.19 25.30
C PHE A 377 2.10 -3.47 26.77
N ASP A 378 2.86 -2.55 27.37
CA ASP A 378 3.32 -2.55 28.76
C ASP A 378 3.61 -1.09 29.16
N PHE A 379 2.60 -0.36 29.60
CA PHE A 379 2.72 1.06 29.90
C PHE A 379 3.80 1.35 30.97
N GLU A 380 3.86 0.55 32.04
CA GLU A 380 4.82 0.76 33.14
C GLU A 380 6.25 0.49 32.67
N GLY A 381 6.48 -0.62 31.94
CA GLY A 381 7.78 -0.90 31.36
C GLY A 381 8.19 0.12 30.28
N GLY A 382 7.23 0.76 29.62
CA GLY A 382 7.48 1.91 28.74
C GLY A 382 7.98 3.12 29.54
N VAL A 383 7.30 3.45 30.63
CA VAL A 383 7.72 4.53 31.54
C VAL A 383 9.14 4.27 32.09
N GLU A 384 9.44 3.04 32.52
CA GLU A 384 10.79 2.68 33.02
C GLU A 384 11.87 2.91 31.93
N SER A 385 11.60 2.51 30.68
CA SER A 385 12.54 2.68 29.57
C SER A 385 12.81 4.16 29.27
N LEU A 386 11.75 4.99 29.19
CA LEU A 386 11.89 6.43 28.98
C LEU A 386 12.56 7.13 30.16
N GLN A 387 12.27 6.68 31.40
CA GLN A 387 12.89 7.23 32.59
C GLN A 387 14.40 6.95 32.64
N ALA A 388 14.83 5.78 32.15
CA ALA A 388 16.25 5.44 32.04
C ALA A 388 16.97 6.38 31.06
N TYR A 389 16.33 6.73 29.92
CA TYR A 389 16.87 7.70 28.97
C TYR A 389 16.90 9.14 29.53
N ILE A 390 15.80 9.60 30.14
CA ILE A 390 15.71 10.96 30.69
C ILE A 390 16.73 11.22 31.79
N ASN A 391 17.06 10.19 32.57
CA ASN A 391 18.04 10.28 33.68
C ASN A 391 19.50 10.09 33.22
N ASP A 392 19.72 9.78 31.95
CA ASP A 392 21.06 9.64 31.39
C ASP A 392 21.69 11.02 31.15
N PRO A 393 22.84 11.34 31.74
CA PRO A 393 23.53 12.59 31.48
C PRO A 393 24.09 12.71 30.04
N GLU A 394 24.18 11.58 29.33
CA GLU A 394 24.66 11.50 27.94
C GLU A 394 23.52 11.32 26.92
N ARG A 395 22.26 11.64 27.32
CA ARG A 395 21.11 11.58 26.41
C ARG A 395 21.36 12.39 25.12
N SER A 396 20.97 11.81 23.99
CA SER A 396 21.34 12.31 22.67
C SER A 396 20.60 13.58 22.22
N ASP A 397 19.42 13.86 22.81
CA ASP A 397 18.58 15.01 22.44
C ASP A 397 19.07 16.37 22.98
N GLY A 398 20.22 16.41 23.66
CA GLY A 398 20.85 17.62 24.17
C GLY A 398 20.13 18.29 25.33
N LYS A 399 19.09 17.68 25.89
CA LYS A 399 18.35 18.19 27.04
C LYS A 399 19.01 17.87 28.36
N ALA A 400 18.67 18.61 29.40
CA ALA A 400 19.15 18.32 30.73
C ALA A 400 18.49 17.06 31.32
N VAL A 401 19.20 16.42 32.25
CA VAL A 401 18.67 15.26 33.00
C VAL A 401 17.35 15.65 33.67
N GLY A 402 16.33 14.81 33.48
CA GLY A 402 14.99 15.00 34.03
C GLY A 402 14.05 15.86 33.15
N GLU A 403 14.54 16.46 32.06
CA GLU A 403 13.67 17.17 31.11
C GLU A 403 12.91 16.18 30.21
N LYS A 404 11.66 16.51 29.91
CA LYS A 404 10.81 15.70 29.02
C LYS A 404 11.40 15.54 27.62
N ILE A 405 11.12 14.40 27.01
CA ILE A 405 11.45 14.12 25.62
C ILE A 405 10.45 14.88 24.71
N ASP A 406 10.92 15.53 23.65
CA ASP A 406 10.06 16.06 22.60
C ASP A 406 9.96 15.07 21.44
N VAL A 407 8.74 14.74 21.06
CA VAL A 407 8.43 13.82 19.97
C VAL A 407 7.51 14.54 18.98
N GLU A 408 7.90 14.60 17.73
CA GLU A 408 7.00 14.94 16.63
C GLU A 408 6.45 13.65 16.03
N LEU A 409 5.11 13.52 16.04
CA LEU A 409 4.38 12.43 15.38
C LEU A 409 3.62 13.01 14.20
N SER A 410 3.92 12.54 12.99
CA SER A 410 3.34 13.06 11.76
C SER A 410 2.57 12.00 10.97
N CYS A 411 1.45 12.44 10.36
CA CYS A 411 0.56 11.64 9.51
C CYS A 411 -0.05 12.51 8.40
N PRO A 412 -0.60 11.91 7.34
CA PRO A 412 -1.49 12.61 6.41
C PRO A 412 -2.76 13.15 7.10
N PRO A 413 -3.42 14.19 6.54
CA PRO A 413 -4.57 14.86 7.15
C PRO A 413 -5.89 14.09 6.92
N ASP A 414 -5.93 12.85 7.36
CA ASP A 414 -7.12 11.99 7.33
C ASP A 414 -7.76 11.96 8.73
N PRO A 415 -9.09 12.15 8.88
CA PRO A 415 -9.75 12.22 10.18
C PRO A 415 -9.53 10.98 11.05
N THR A 416 -9.50 9.78 10.47
CA THR A 416 -9.29 8.53 11.20
C THR A 416 -7.85 8.37 11.65
N LEU A 417 -6.88 8.75 10.80
CA LEU A 417 -5.46 8.79 11.16
C LEU A 417 -5.21 9.82 12.27
N ILE A 418 -5.86 10.99 12.21
CA ILE A 418 -5.78 12.02 13.27
C ILE A 418 -6.29 11.46 14.59
N ALA A 419 -7.42 10.76 14.59
CA ALA A 419 -7.96 10.12 15.79
C ALA A 419 -6.99 9.07 16.37
N ALA A 420 -6.37 8.26 15.55
CA ALA A 420 -5.33 7.30 15.96
C ALA A 420 -4.09 7.99 16.55
N MET A 421 -3.61 9.07 15.91
CA MET A 421 -2.50 9.88 16.45
C MET A 421 -2.83 10.48 17.82
N GLN A 422 -4.06 10.96 18.00
CA GLN A 422 -4.50 11.49 19.30
C GLN A 422 -4.53 10.43 20.39
N VAL A 423 -4.82 9.17 20.06
CA VAL A 423 -4.68 8.06 21.02
C VAL A 423 -3.22 7.87 21.41
N LEU A 424 -2.29 7.83 20.46
CA LEU A 424 -0.86 7.72 20.75
C LEU A 424 -0.35 8.92 21.54
N GLU A 425 -0.71 10.14 21.15
CA GLU A 425 -0.38 11.36 21.89
C GLU A 425 -0.85 11.27 23.35
N GLN A 426 -2.11 10.88 23.57
CA GLN A 426 -2.67 10.77 24.89
C GLN A 426 -1.92 9.76 25.75
N VAL A 427 -1.58 8.60 25.19
CA VAL A 427 -0.89 7.54 25.94
C VAL A 427 0.57 7.95 26.23
N TRP A 428 1.30 8.44 25.22
CA TRP A 428 2.70 8.86 25.38
C TRP A 428 2.85 10.05 26.34
N SER A 429 2.01 11.08 26.17
CA SER A 429 2.01 12.26 27.07
C SER A 429 1.52 11.92 28.47
N GLY A 430 0.65 10.91 28.63
CA GLY A 430 0.17 10.41 29.91
C GLY A 430 1.27 9.83 30.82
N SER A 431 2.43 9.45 30.25
CA SER A 431 3.63 9.09 31.00
C SER A 431 4.22 10.26 31.79
N GLU A 432 3.84 11.50 31.47
CA GLU A 432 4.45 12.75 31.94
C GLU A 432 5.93 12.93 31.57
N LEU A 433 6.51 12.01 30.76
CA LEU A 433 7.91 12.02 30.33
C LEU A 433 8.10 12.56 28.91
N VAL A 434 7.02 12.66 28.13
CA VAL A 434 7.05 13.02 26.72
C VAL A 434 6.16 14.24 26.46
N ASN A 435 6.62 15.15 25.61
CA ASN A 435 5.79 16.16 24.95
C ASN A 435 5.59 15.73 23.51
N VAL A 436 4.36 15.46 23.11
CA VAL A 436 4.05 15.07 21.73
C VAL A 436 3.53 16.28 20.95
N THR A 437 4.07 16.48 19.75
CA THR A 437 3.55 17.43 18.75
C THR A 437 2.99 16.63 17.59
N LEU A 438 1.69 16.83 17.31
CA LEU A 438 1.05 16.22 16.15
C LEU A 438 1.20 17.14 14.94
N THR A 439 1.76 16.63 13.86
CA THR A 439 1.95 17.36 12.61
C THR A 439 1.25 16.62 11.46
N GLN A 440 0.62 17.38 10.57
CA GLN A 440 -0.07 16.84 9.40
C GLN A 440 0.60 17.38 8.14
N PHE A 441 0.91 16.47 7.23
CA PHE A 441 1.46 16.79 5.91
C PHE A 441 0.56 16.17 4.84
N ASP A 442 0.34 16.88 3.73
CA ASP A 442 -0.25 16.23 2.56
C ASP A 442 0.57 15.00 2.13
N GLN A 443 -0.08 14.08 1.43
CA GLN A 443 0.52 12.77 1.11
C GLN A 443 1.89 12.89 0.43
N ALA A 444 2.05 13.81 -0.50
CA ALA A 444 3.32 13.98 -1.24
C ALA A 444 4.43 14.52 -0.33
N THR A 445 4.11 15.54 0.49
CA THR A 445 5.04 16.08 1.49
C THR A 445 5.41 15.03 2.53
N HIS A 446 4.43 14.21 2.96
CA HIS A 446 4.63 13.14 3.93
C HIS A 446 5.65 12.11 3.40
N ILE A 447 5.48 11.63 2.17
CA ILE A 447 6.42 10.71 1.52
C ILE A 447 7.79 11.37 1.35
N ASN A 448 7.85 12.63 0.89
CA ASN A 448 9.11 13.34 0.70
C ASN A 448 9.90 13.53 1.99
N ASN A 449 9.21 13.72 3.13
CA ASN A 449 9.86 13.81 4.44
C ASN A 449 10.52 12.48 4.83
N ALA A 450 9.89 11.34 4.52
CA ALA A 450 10.49 10.03 4.74
C ALA A 450 11.73 9.81 3.85
N VAL A 451 11.61 10.07 2.55
CA VAL A 451 12.71 9.94 1.56
C VAL A 451 13.89 10.88 1.84
N SER A 452 13.63 12.02 2.48
CA SER A 452 14.64 13.04 2.79
C SER A 452 15.17 12.99 4.22
N ASP A 453 14.81 11.97 5.00
CA ASP A 453 15.27 11.71 6.38
C ASP A 453 15.00 12.84 7.38
N ILE A 454 13.97 13.67 7.13
CA ILE A 454 13.65 14.82 7.97
C ILE A 454 12.47 14.58 8.92
N HIS A 455 11.92 13.37 8.96
CA HIS A 455 10.86 12.98 9.88
C HIS A 455 11.42 12.49 11.23
N HIS A 456 10.55 12.43 12.25
CA HIS A 456 10.83 11.85 13.56
C HIS A 456 10.08 10.53 13.75
N ALA A 457 8.88 10.56 14.38
CA ALA A 457 7.94 9.45 14.39
C ALA A 457 6.91 9.69 13.28
N HIS A 458 6.70 8.72 12.41
CA HIS A 458 6.03 8.94 11.14
C HIS A 458 5.06 7.81 10.85
N CYS A 459 3.77 8.12 10.64
CA CYS A 459 2.78 7.13 10.25
C CYS A 459 3.15 6.50 8.91
N TRP A 460 2.96 5.19 8.79
CA TRP A 460 3.20 4.50 7.54
C TRP A 460 2.29 3.29 7.40
N ARG A 461 2.15 2.80 6.18
CA ARG A 461 1.55 1.51 5.88
C ARG A 461 2.63 0.62 5.28
N TRP A 462 2.82 -0.54 5.86
CA TRP A 462 3.80 -1.52 5.43
C TRP A 462 3.10 -2.53 4.53
N GLY A 463 3.49 -2.58 3.26
CA GLY A 463 2.95 -3.53 2.30
C GLY A 463 3.57 -4.92 2.52
N GLY A 464 2.75 -5.96 2.51
CA GLY A 464 3.15 -7.36 2.57
C GLY A 464 2.77 -8.12 1.31
N GLU A 465 2.71 -7.44 0.19
CA GLU A 465 2.17 -7.97 -1.05
C GLU A 465 3.21 -8.76 -1.81
N GLY A 466 2.89 -10.01 -2.11
CA GLY A 466 3.74 -10.85 -2.91
C GLY A 466 5.06 -11.21 -2.23
N ASP A 467 6.17 -11.04 -2.96
CA ASP A 467 7.49 -11.39 -2.47
C ASP A 467 8.09 -10.29 -1.56
N PRO A 468 8.60 -10.63 -0.36
CA PRO A 468 9.17 -9.67 0.58
C PRO A 468 10.34 -8.85 0.02
N ALA A 469 11.09 -9.39 -0.93
CA ALA A 469 12.24 -8.71 -1.50
C ALA A 469 11.92 -7.34 -2.08
N ALA A 470 10.71 -7.16 -2.63
CA ALA A 470 10.32 -5.89 -3.25
C ALA A 470 10.20 -4.74 -2.24
N SER A 471 9.83 -5.02 -1.00
CA SER A 471 9.60 -4.01 0.03
C SER A 471 10.65 -4.02 1.15
N ILE A 472 11.07 -5.20 1.59
CA ILE A 472 11.97 -5.36 2.74
C ILE A 472 13.42 -5.11 2.35
N ASN A 473 13.88 -5.62 1.20
CA ASN A 473 15.29 -5.46 0.84
C ASN A 473 15.70 -3.98 0.67
N PRO A 474 14.94 -3.12 -0.04
CA PRO A 474 15.25 -1.70 -0.06
C PRO A 474 15.17 -1.02 1.32
N PHE A 475 14.26 -1.50 2.18
CA PHE A 475 14.07 -0.97 3.54
C PHE A 475 15.25 -1.28 4.47
N VAL A 476 15.90 -2.44 4.32
CA VAL A 476 17.04 -2.85 5.17
C VAL A 476 18.40 -2.58 4.54
N ALA A 477 18.46 -2.13 3.29
CA ALA A 477 19.71 -1.78 2.63
C ALA A 477 20.39 -0.58 3.30
N ASP A 478 21.70 -0.44 3.07
CA ASP A 478 22.51 0.67 3.60
C ASP A 478 21.84 2.03 3.29
N SER A 479 21.59 2.82 4.31
CA SER A 479 20.91 4.12 4.23
C SER A 479 21.62 5.14 3.34
N ALA A 480 22.94 4.96 3.16
CA ALA A 480 23.71 5.82 2.26
C ALA A 480 23.41 5.58 0.77
N VAL A 481 22.79 4.45 0.41
CA VAL A 481 22.49 4.07 -0.97
C VAL A 481 20.99 3.84 -1.23
N SER A 482 20.22 3.46 -0.23
CA SER A 482 18.78 3.21 -0.35
C SER A 482 17.96 4.34 0.24
N ILE A 483 17.24 5.07 -0.61
CA ILE A 483 16.25 6.07 -0.19
C ILE A 483 15.01 5.45 0.47
N ALA A 484 14.87 4.13 0.46
CA ALA A 484 13.77 3.40 1.07
C ALA A 484 14.11 2.86 2.48
N ASN A 485 15.34 3.02 2.97
CA ASN A 485 15.68 2.79 4.37
C ASN A 485 15.19 3.98 5.22
N PHE A 486 13.88 4.15 5.29
CA PHE A 486 13.22 5.28 5.96
C PHE A 486 13.50 5.36 7.47
N VAL A 487 13.95 4.27 8.08
CA VAL A 487 14.31 4.25 9.51
C VAL A 487 15.77 4.65 9.76
N ASN A 488 16.58 4.73 8.73
CA ASN A 488 18.02 5.03 8.80
C ASN A 488 18.77 4.08 9.77
N TYR A 489 18.40 2.80 9.76
CA TYR A 489 19.02 1.80 10.60
C TYR A 489 19.89 0.86 9.77
N ASP A 490 21.19 1.01 9.92
CA ASP A 490 22.18 0.22 9.19
C ASP A 490 22.60 -1.01 10.00
N ASP A 491 22.20 -2.20 9.54
CA ASP A 491 22.57 -3.49 10.14
C ASP A 491 23.16 -4.43 9.08
N PRO A 492 24.47 -4.67 9.09
CA PRO A 492 25.10 -5.54 8.09
C PRO A 492 24.59 -6.98 8.07
N GLU A 493 24.04 -7.50 9.18
CA GLU A 493 23.45 -8.84 9.21
C GLU A 493 22.11 -8.84 8.45
N MET A 494 21.26 -7.80 8.63
CA MET A 494 20.00 -7.68 7.89
C MET A 494 20.27 -7.56 6.37
N VAL A 495 21.25 -6.77 5.98
CA VAL A 495 21.70 -6.66 4.57
C VAL A 495 22.14 -8.03 4.04
N ALA A 496 22.94 -8.78 4.82
CA ALA A 496 23.40 -10.10 4.41
C ALA A 496 22.23 -11.09 4.28
N TRP A 497 21.30 -11.14 5.22
CA TRP A 497 20.11 -12.01 5.14
C TRP A 497 19.22 -11.67 3.94
N ALA A 498 19.05 -10.40 3.62
CA ALA A 498 18.32 -9.97 2.43
C ALA A 498 19.01 -10.42 1.12
N ALA A 499 20.34 -10.30 1.06
CA ALA A 499 21.12 -10.76 -0.08
C ALA A 499 21.09 -12.30 -0.23
N GLU A 500 21.20 -13.04 0.87
CA GLU A 500 21.07 -14.52 0.87
C GLU A 500 19.67 -14.94 0.41
N ALA A 501 18.60 -14.26 0.89
CA ALA A 501 17.23 -14.52 0.47
C ALA A 501 16.98 -14.26 -1.03
N ASN A 502 17.73 -13.35 -1.64
CA ASN A 502 17.66 -13.08 -3.07
C ASN A 502 18.42 -14.11 -3.93
N ALA A 503 19.32 -14.89 -3.33
CA ALA A 503 20.19 -15.81 -4.03
C ALA A 503 19.71 -17.28 -4.00
N THR A 504 18.55 -17.56 -3.40
CA THR A 504 17.97 -18.92 -3.31
C THR A 504 16.49 -18.88 -3.67
N ASP A 505 15.98 -19.94 -4.30
CA ASP A 505 14.55 -20.17 -4.56
C ASP A 505 13.92 -21.14 -3.54
N ASP A 506 14.70 -21.62 -2.57
CA ASP A 506 14.16 -22.43 -1.47
C ASP A 506 13.28 -21.55 -0.56
N PHE A 507 11.98 -21.82 -0.60
CA PHE A 507 10.99 -21.04 0.13
C PHE A 507 11.22 -21.06 1.65
N ASP A 508 11.56 -22.23 2.22
CA ASP A 508 11.74 -22.37 3.67
C ASP A 508 13.00 -21.62 4.13
N GLU A 509 14.08 -21.68 3.34
CA GLU A 509 15.31 -20.90 3.59
C GLU A 509 15.04 -19.39 3.52
N ARG A 510 14.38 -18.94 2.46
CA ARG A 510 14.00 -17.52 2.30
C ARG A 510 13.11 -17.04 3.45
N LYS A 511 12.10 -17.84 3.80
CA LYS A 511 11.19 -17.53 4.92
C LYS A 511 11.94 -17.35 6.24
N GLN A 512 12.92 -18.20 6.52
CA GLN A 512 13.74 -18.08 7.72
C GLN A 512 14.62 -16.82 7.71
N LEU A 513 15.20 -16.46 6.56
CA LEU A 513 16.00 -15.25 6.41
C LEU A 513 15.16 -13.99 6.64
N TYR A 514 13.95 -13.93 6.09
CA TYR A 514 13.01 -12.83 6.36
C TYR A 514 12.48 -12.84 7.80
N ALA A 515 12.32 -14.01 8.43
CA ALA A 515 12.01 -14.10 9.86
C ALA A 515 13.10 -13.47 10.73
N ASN A 516 14.37 -13.71 10.41
CA ASN A 516 15.50 -13.07 11.11
C ASN A 516 15.46 -11.53 10.98
N ILE A 517 15.16 -11.04 9.78
CA ILE A 517 15.00 -9.59 9.53
C ILE A 517 13.85 -9.01 10.35
N MET A 518 12.66 -9.65 10.32
CA MET A 518 11.49 -9.19 11.07
C MET A 518 11.73 -9.23 12.59
N THR A 519 12.37 -10.27 13.08
CA THR A 519 12.80 -10.39 14.47
C THR A 519 13.69 -9.22 14.87
N ARG A 520 14.70 -8.89 14.05
CA ARG A 520 15.60 -7.77 14.31
C ARG A 520 14.87 -6.41 14.28
N ILE A 521 13.95 -6.20 13.35
CA ILE A 521 13.10 -4.99 13.28
C ILE A 521 12.33 -4.82 14.61
N ASN A 522 11.72 -5.89 15.12
CA ASN A 522 10.96 -5.89 16.35
C ASN A 522 11.84 -5.69 17.57
N GLU A 523 12.95 -6.43 17.71
CA GLU A 523 13.89 -6.29 18.83
C GLU A 523 14.47 -4.87 18.93
N GLN A 524 14.72 -4.23 17.79
CA GLN A 524 15.26 -2.87 17.74
C GLN A 524 14.19 -1.79 17.85
N ALA A 525 12.90 -2.18 17.89
CA ALA A 525 11.77 -1.25 17.89
C ALA A 525 11.87 -0.21 16.77
N LEU A 526 12.12 -0.66 15.53
CA LEU A 526 12.24 0.25 14.40
C LEU A 526 10.86 0.73 13.93
N LEU A 527 9.85 -0.14 14.07
CA LEU A 527 8.47 0.09 13.68
C LEU A 527 7.52 -0.07 14.87
N TRP A 528 6.39 0.60 14.81
CA TRP A 528 5.23 0.24 15.61
C TRP A 528 4.06 -0.10 14.68
N TYR A 529 3.17 -0.98 15.14
CA TYR A 529 2.03 -1.42 14.35
C TYR A 529 0.73 -0.94 14.98
N SER A 530 -0.24 -0.58 14.14
CA SER A 530 -1.60 -0.15 14.52
C SER A 530 -2.68 -1.14 14.11
N GLY A 531 -2.28 -2.33 13.66
CA GLY A 531 -3.16 -3.41 13.24
C GLY A 531 -3.08 -3.70 11.73
N GLY A 532 -3.60 -4.85 11.35
CA GLY A 532 -3.71 -5.26 9.95
C GLY A 532 -4.66 -4.33 9.18
N THR A 533 -4.40 -4.17 7.89
CA THR A 533 -5.28 -3.40 7.00
C THR A 533 -6.37 -4.30 6.43
N ALA A 534 -7.55 -3.75 6.26
CA ALA A 534 -8.63 -4.36 5.51
C ALA A 534 -9.05 -3.43 4.38
N VAL A 535 -9.37 -3.99 3.24
CA VAL A 535 -9.79 -3.24 2.06
C VAL A 535 -11.03 -3.89 1.45
N MET A 536 -11.84 -3.13 0.70
CA MET A 536 -13.01 -3.68 0.03
C MET A 536 -13.26 -3.06 -1.34
N ILE A 537 -13.92 -3.84 -2.18
CA ILE A 537 -14.80 -3.37 -3.25
C ILE A 537 -16.23 -3.73 -2.85
N ALA A 538 -17.08 -2.72 -2.70
CA ALA A 538 -18.51 -2.88 -2.57
C ALA A 538 -19.18 -2.61 -3.91
N HIS A 539 -20.20 -3.39 -4.31
CA HIS A 539 -20.84 -3.21 -5.60
C HIS A 539 -22.33 -3.57 -5.57
N GLU A 540 -23.08 -3.09 -6.55
CA GLU A 540 -24.46 -3.49 -6.77
C GLU A 540 -24.53 -4.99 -7.08
N PRO A 541 -25.59 -5.70 -6.66
CA PRO A 541 -25.83 -7.06 -7.09
C PRO A 541 -25.91 -7.17 -8.62
N GLY A 542 -25.33 -8.24 -9.16
CA GLY A 542 -25.29 -8.47 -10.60
C GLY A 542 -24.00 -7.98 -11.30
N ILE A 543 -23.07 -7.32 -10.61
CA ILE A 543 -21.70 -7.14 -11.12
C ILE A 543 -20.89 -8.35 -10.72
N GLN A 544 -20.33 -9.05 -11.69
CA GLN A 544 -19.61 -10.30 -11.54
C GLN A 544 -18.18 -10.18 -12.10
N GLY A 545 -17.30 -11.15 -11.79
CA GLY A 545 -15.94 -11.21 -12.29
C GLY A 545 -14.93 -10.28 -11.58
N ILE A 546 -15.32 -9.56 -10.55
CA ILE A 546 -14.39 -8.72 -9.78
C ILE A 546 -13.39 -9.57 -9.01
N ASN A 547 -13.84 -10.68 -8.41
CA ASN A 547 -13.02 -11.53 -7.54
C ASN A 547 -12.60 -12.84 -8.20
N GLY A 548 -13.37 -13.37 -9.12
CA GLY A 548 -13.22 -14.71 -9.71
C GLY A 548 -12.50 -14.74 -11.07
N TRP A 549 -11.69 -13.75 -11.40
CA TRP A 549 -10.98 -13.66 -12.67
C TRP A 549 -9.84 -14.70 -12.79
N THR A 550 -9.49 -15.06 -14.03
CA THR A 550 -8.44 -16.03 -14.34
C THR A 550 -7.34 -15.42 -15.21
N LEU A 551 -6.16 -16.03 -15.16
CA LEU A 551 -5.04 -15.74 -16.04
C LEU A 551 -5.19 -16.42 -17.41
N PRO A 552 -4.37 -16.07 -18.41
CA PRO A 552 -4.41 -16.69 -19.74
C PRO A 552 -4.19 -18.20 -19.78
N ASP A 553 -3.54 -18.78 -18.77
CA ASP A 553 -3.35 -20.23 -18.61
C ASP A 553 -4.50 -20.92 -17.87
N GLY A 554 -5.48 -20.15 -17.39
CA GLY A 554 -6.65 -20.62 -16.64
C GLY A 554 -6.45 -20.68 -15.12
N GLU A 555 -5.28 -20.29 -14.60
CA GLU A 555 -5.07 -20.19 -13.15
C GLU A 555 -5.92 -19.07 -12.56
N LEU A 556 -6.46 -19.31 -11.35
CA LEU A 556 -7.28 -18.33 -10.64
C LEU A 556 -6.39 -17.20 -10.10
N GLY A 557 -6.82 -15.96 -10.32
CA GLY A 557 -6.12 -14.80 -9.82
C GLY A 557 -6.32 -14.54 -8.33
N VAL A 558 -5.74 -13.46 -7.84
CA VAL A 558 -5.76 -13.08 -6.40
C VAL A 558 -6.95 -12.18 -6.01
N GLY A 559 -8.01 -12.18 -6.79
CA GLY A 559 -9.19 -11.35 -6.54
C GLY A 559 -8.86 -9.85 -6.61
N ILE A 560 -9.25 -9.10 -5.57
CA ILE A 560 -8.97 -7.66 -5.47
C ILE A 560 -7.60 -7.34 -4.82
N ALA A 561 -6.79 -8.34 -4.52
CA ALA A 561 -5.43 -8.12 -4.02
C ALA A 561 -4.52 -7.56 -5.13
N PRO A 562 -3.55 -6.76 -4.77
CA PRO A 562 -3.42 -6.08 -3.52
C PRO A 562 -4.34 -4.84 -3.43
N GLU A 563 -4.65 -4.39 -2.22
CA GLU A 563 -5.24 -3.07 -1.94
C GLU A 563 -6.52 -2.69 -2.75
N ALA A 564 -7.46 -3.61 -2.93
CA ALA A 564 -8.72 -3.38 -3.64
C ALA A 564 -8.53 -2.90 -5.09
N GLN A 565 -7.68 -3.61 -5.84
CA GLN A 565 -7.43 -3.38 -7.27
C GLN A 565 -8.24 -4.36 -8.14
N VAL A 566 -9.09 -3.83 -9.00
CA VAL A 566 -9.95 -4.63 -9.90
C VAL A 566 -9.24 -4.93 -11.21
N ARG A 567 -9.34 -6.19 -11.68
CA ARG A 567 -8.95 -6.60 -13.02
C ARG A 567 -10.17 -6.53 -13.94
N TRP A 568 -10.31 -5.42 -14.64
CA TRP A 568 -11.52 -5.06 -15.36
C TRP A 568 -11.84 -5.95 -16.58
N TYR A 569 -10.90 -6.73 -17.07
CA TYR A 569 -11.05 -7.50 -18.32
C TYR A 569 -12.11 -8.60 -18.25
N GLN A 570 -12.38 -9.19 -17.08
CA GLN A 570 -13.39 -10.24 -16.90
C GLN A 570 -14.63 -9.77 -16.13
N VAL A 571 -14.71 -8.48 -15.79
CA VAL A 571 -15.91 -7.95 -15.12
C VAL A 571 -17.07 -7.84 -16.13
N PHE A 572 -18.26 -8.28 -15.71
CA PHE A 572 -19.49 -8.19 -16.49
C PHE A 572 -20.69 -7.84 -15.62
N VAL A 573 -21.78 -7.42 -16.26
CA VAL A 573 -23.06 -7.14 -15.57
C VAL A 573 -24.05 -8.20 -16.00
N SER A 574 -24.47 -9.07 -15.05
CA SER A 574 -25.49 -10.07 -15.32
C SER A 574 -26.88 -9.45 -15.34
N ASP A 575 -27.78 -9.98 -16.18
CA ASP A 575 -29.20 -9.65 -16.11
C ASP A 575 -29.78 -10.29 -14.83
N SER A 576 -29.94 -9.52 -13.76
CA SER A 576 -30.51 -9.96 -12.47
C SER A 576 -32.01 -10.18 -12.53
#